data_1182e2ea856478cd7ddb1d3328b1efce
#
_entry.id   1182e2ea856478cd7ddb1d3328b1efce
#
_cell.length_a   1.000
_cell.length_b   1.000
_cell.length_c   1.000
_cell.angle_alpha   90.00
_cell.angle_beta   90.00
_cell.angle_gamma   90.00
#
_symmetry.space_group_name_H-M   'P 1'
#
loop_
_entity.id
_entity.type
_entity.pdbx_description
1 polymer ?
#
loop_
_entity_poly.entity_id
_entity_poly.type
_entity_poly.pdbx_seq_one_letter_code
_entity_poly.pdbx_strand_id
1 'polypeptide(L)'
;MIASALQEGVVTRDTTFNCENGLWKSRYITIRDDSRPKQNIQSVAKILANSSNIGCGKIGLELGAVKYQRYLSRLGFGERTSVQLAESRGILRPAREWSEADLISSSFGQSLSVTVLQMAQAYLTLANEGVYKPLRIVLTDDVGGGDQRIFSKNTTREVLSMMREVVDEGTGKRAAIPGVSVAGKTGTAQKAFRGKYGGERTASFVGLVPAEKPQYLVVIFIDEPSKVKYGGVIAAPVFKSVTSRVMAYHGSLPDPGALTPAQIKAQEKAEARARARAVRRGSKEKTVLGEYRSELATKKTALPVRDSGTVPDVVGQSVRRAVEMFARQGLVPVIKGNGSRVVRQTPEPGVRWAGKDSAPTSCVLWLSEQE
;
A
#
# COMPACT_ATOMS: atom_id res chain seq x y z
N MET A 1 -13.15 -7.82 -9.57
CA MET A 1 -13.41 -8.18 -10.98
C MET A 1 -12.75 -9.51 -11.35
N ILE A 2 -11.38 -9.66 -11.40
CA ILE A 2 -10.72 -10.92 -11.81
C ILE A 2 -11.19 -12.13 -11.01
N ALA A 3 -11.31 -12.02 -9.66
CA ALA A 3 -11.87 -13.11 -8.83
C ALA A 3 -13.27 -13.55 -9.28
N SER A 4 -14.11 -12.59 -9.68
CA SER A 4 -15.47 -12.87 -10.17
C SER A 4 -15.44 -13.56 -11.52
N ALA A 5 -14.54 -13.13 -12.43
CA ALA A 5 -14.40 -13.73 -13.76
C ALA A 5 -13.88 -15.18 -13.69
N LEU A 6 -12.92 -15.46 -12.78
CA LEU A 6 -12.45 -16.82 -12.48
C LEU A 6 -13.55 -17.67 -11.86
N GLN A 7 -14.30 -17.12 -10.89
CA GLN A 7 -15.40 -17.84 -10.20
C GLN A 7 -16.51 -18.23 -11.17
N GLU A 8 -16.82 -17.40 -12.15
CA GLU A 8 -17.81 -17.66 -13.20
C GLU A 8 -17.27 -18.53 -14.34
N GLY A 9 -15.97 -18.87 -14.31
CA GLY A 9 -15.32 -19.67 -15.35
C GLY A 9 -15.22 -19.00 -16.71
N VAL A 10 -15.42 -17.68 -16.79
CA VAL A 10 -15.30 -16.94 -18.07
C VAL A 10 -13.86 -16.73 -18.47
N VAL A 11 -12.93 -16.82 -17.54
CA VAL A 11 -11.48 -16.81 -17.78
C VAL A 11 -10.78 -17.78 -16.83
N THR A 12 -9.56 -18.19 -17.21
CA THR A 12 -8.57 -18.82 -16.34
C THR A 12 -7.40 -17.87 -16.14
N ARG A 13 -6.45 -18.19 -15.23
CA ARG A 13 -5.26 -17.37 -15.04
C ARG A 13 -4.40 -17.23 -16.31
N ASP A 14 -4.48 -18.21 -17.21
CA ASP A 14 -3.68 -18.31 -18.44
C ASP A 14 -4.43 -17.80 -19.67
N THR A 15 -5.75 -17.52 -19.58
CA THR A 15 -6.50 -16.87 -20.64
C THR A 15 -5.82 -15.56 -21.03
N THR A 16 -5.60 -15.35 -22.32
CA THR A 16 -4.84 -14.22 -22.83
C THR A 16 -5.71 -13.18 -23.52
N PHE A 17 -5.33 -11.92 -23.36
CA PHE A 17 -5.97 -10.77 -24.00
C PHE A 17 -4.93 -9.90 -24.71
N ASN A 18 -5.33 -9.34 -25.86
CA ASN A 18 -4.56 -8.31 -26.54
C ASN A 18 -4.74 -6.97 -25.78
N CYS A 19 -3.65 -6.40 -25.24
CA CYS A 19 -3.64 -5.13 -24.54
C CYS A 19 -3.31 -3.93 -25.44
N GLU A 20 -3.51 -4.05 -26.77
CA GLU A 20 -3.51 -2.98 -27.77
C GLU A 20 -2.31 -2.03 -27.69
N ASN A 21 -1.13 -2.56 -27.37
CA ASN A 21 0.09 -1.76 -27.16
C ASN A 21 -0.10 -0.59 -26.15
N GLY A 22 -1.02 -0.75 -25.19
CA GLY A 22 -1.28 0.24 -24.13
C GLY A 22 -2.24 1.37 -24.55
N LEU A 23 -2.89 1.27 -25.71
CA LEU A 23 -3.91 2.22 -26.14
C LEU A 23 -5.06 1.48 -26.84
N TRP A 24 -6.20 1.43 -26.19
CA TRP A 24 -7.42 0.82 -26.75
C TRP A 24 -8.50 1.87 -26.96
N LYS A 25 -8.97 2.01 -28.17
CA LYS A 25 -10.14 2.80 -28.53
C LYS A 25 -11.33 1.86 -28.69
N SER A 26 -12.17 1.75 -27.66
CA SER A 26 -13.46 1.09 -27.77
C SER A 26 -14.45 2.02 -28.50
N ARG A 27 -15.66 1.52 -28.76
CA ARG A 27 -16.71 2.34 -29.38
C ARG A 27 -17.08 3.58 -28.54
N TYR A 28 -16.96 3.52 -27.21
CA TYR A 28 -17.49 4.52 -26.30
C TYR A 28 -16.42 5.23 -25.47
N ILE A 29 -15.25 4.63 -25.29
CA ILE A 29 -14.20 5.17 -24.41
C ILE A 29 -12.81 4.81 -24.94
N THR A 30 -11.86 5.70 -24.73
CA THR A 30 -10.44 5.43 -24.97
C THR A 30 -9.74 5.11 -23.67
N ILE A 31 -9.15 3.93 -23.57
CA ILE A 31 -8.42 3.46 -22.38
C ILE A 31 -6.93 3.45 -22.68
N ARG A 32 -6.15 3.83 -21.68
CA ARG A 32 -4.69 3.79 -21.71
C ARG A 32 -4.16 3.00 -20.52
N ASP A 33 -3.13 2.20 -20.77
CA ASP A 33 -2.30 1.66 -19.70
C ASP A 33 -1.27 2.72 -19.29
N ASP A 34 -0.90 2.78 -18.02
CA ASP A 34 0.08 3.75 -17.50
C ASP A 34 1.48 3.55 -18.13
N SER A 35 1.80 2.33 -18.52
CA SER A 35 3.02 1.98 -19.24
C SER A 35 2.70 1.09 -20.44
N ARG A 36 3.45 1.26 -21.53
CA ARG A 36 3.33 0.32 -22.66
C ARG A 36 3.71 -1.08 -22.20
N PRO A 37 2.86 -2.09 -22.45
CA PRO A 37 3.17 -3.46 -22.09
C PRO A 37 4.39 -3.95 -22.88
N LYS A 38 5.26 -4.72 -22.22
CA LYS A 38 6.40 -5.38 -22.88
C LYS A 38 5.95 -6.39 -23.94
N GLN A 39 4.81 -7.00 -23.70
CA GLN A 39 4.13 -7.94 -24.60
C GLN A 39 2.70 -7.48 -24.75
N ASN A 40 2.24 -7.41 -26.01
CA ASN A 40 0.90 -6.95 -26.31
C ASN A 40 -0.17 -7.94 -25.85
N ILE A 41 0.10 -9.24 -26.00
CA ILE A 41 -0.76 -10.31 -25.51
C ILE A 41 -0.33 -10.67 -24.09
N GLN A 42 -1.24 -10.54 -23.14
CA GLN A 42 -0.99 -10.81 -21.72
C GLN A 42 -2.01 -11.80 -21.17
N SER A 43 -1.54 -12.74 -20.33
CA SER A 43 -2.44 -13.60 -19.56
C SER A 43 -3.14 -12.80 -18.45
N VAL A 44 -4.25 -13.32 -17.93
CA VAL A 44 -4.97 -12.74 -16.77
C VAL A 44 -4.02 -12.51 -15.59
N ALA A 45 -3.11 -13.44 -15.32
CA ALA A 45 -2.09 -13.26 -14.27
C ALA A 45 -1.18 -12.05 -14.57
N LYS A 46 -0.71 -11.88 -15.80
CA LYS A 46 0.13 -10.73 -16.19
C LYS A 46 -0.64 -9.42 -16.27
N ILE A 47 -1.92 -9.45 -16.64
CA ILE A 47 -2.82 -8.29 -16.59
C ILE A 47 -2.94 -7.80 -15.14
N LEU A 48 -3.11 -8.69 -14.17
CA LEU A 48 -3.15 -8.33 -12.75
C LEU A 48 -1.79 -7.81 -12.27
N ALA A 49 -0.69 -8.49 -12.59
CA ALA A 49 0.66 -8.13 -12.16
C ALA A 49 1.11 -6.77 -12.70
N ASN A 50 0.82 -6.49 -13.97
CA ASN A 50 1.17 -5.25 -14.65
C ASN A 50 0.13 -4.14 -14.45
N SER A 51 -1.04 -4.47 -13.87
CA SER A 51 -2.17 -3.54 -13.69
C SER A 51 -2.65 -2.94 -15.02
N SER A 52 -2.84 -3.78 -16.06
CA SER A 52 -3.34 -3.32 -17.35
C SER A 52 -4.82 -2.94 -17.26
N ASN A 53 -5.13 -1.67 -17.51
CA ASN A 53 -6.50 -1.16 -17.59
C ASN A 53 -7.25 -1.80 -18.75
N ILE A 54 -6.57 -1.95 -19.89
CA ILE A 54 -7.12 -2.52 -21.12
C ILE A 54 -7.48 -3.99 -20.91
N GLY A 55 -6.54 -4.77 -20.36
CA GLY A 55 -6.79 -6.17 -20.05
C GLY A 55 -7.95 -6.34 -19.06
N CYS A 56 -7.97 -5.54 -17.98
CA CYS A 56 -9.07 -5.54 -17.02
C CYS A 56 -10.41 -5.18 -17.67
N GLY A 57 -10.44 -4.15 -18.53
CA GLY A 57 -11.65 -3.75 -19.24
C GLY A 57 -12.21 -4.86 -20.13
N LYS A 58 -11.34 -5.55 -20.87
CA LYS A 58 -11.74 -6.69 -21.72
C LYS A 58 -12.25 -7.88 -20.91
N ILE A 59 -11.61 -8.23 -19.80
CA ILE A 59 -12.11 -9.27 -18.88
C ILE A 59 -13.47 -8.86 -18.30
N GLY A 60 -13.66 -7.57 -18.00
CA GLY A 60 -14.96 -7.06 -17.52
C GLY A 60 -16.08 -7.22 -18.53
N LEU A 61 -15.79 -7.00 -19.81
CA LEU A 61 -16.76 -7.24 -20.89
C LEU A 61 -17.17 -8.72 -21.00
N GLU A 62 -16.20 -9.64 -20.89
CA GLU A 62 -16.48 -11.09 -20.85
C GLU A 62 -17.35 -11.49 -19.64
N LEU A 63 -17.13 -10.88 -18.48
CA LEU A 63 -17.91 -11.15 -17.26
C LEU A 63 -19.33 -10.59 -17.36
N GLY A 64 -19.47 -9.40 -17.93
CA GLY A 64 -20.73 -8.67 -18.04
C GLY A 64 -21.13 -7.91 -16.75
N ALA A 65 -21.86 -6.80 -16.95
CA ALA A 65 -22.21 -5.84 -15.89
C ALA A 65 -23.04 -6.49 -14.75
N VAL A 66 -24.02 -7.32 -15.09
CA VAL A 66 -24.92 -7.93 -14.11
C VAL A 66 -24.18 -8.85 -13.14
N LYS A 67 -23.33 -9.74 -13.69
CA LYS A 67 -22.52 -10.64 -12.85
C LYS A 67 -21.52 -9.83 -12.03
N TYR A 68 -20.82 -8.88 -12.64
CA TYR A 68 -19.82 -8.10 -11.93
C TYR A 68 -20.43 -7.28 -10.78
N GLN A 69 -21.51 -6.54 -11.03
CA GLN A 69 -22.20 -5.75 -10.00
C GLN A 69 -22.72 -6.65 -8.87
N ARG A 70 -23.25 -7.83 -9.19
CA ARG A 70 -23.70 -8.80 -8.18
C ARG A 70 -22.57 -9.21 -7.22
N TYR A 71 -21.35 -9.45 -7.73
CA TYR A 71 -20.19 -9.74 -6.88
C TYR A 71 -19.78 -8.55 -6.04
N LEU A 72 -19.78 -7.34 -6.60
CA LEU A 72 -19.48 -6.13 -5.84
C LEU A 72 -20.46 -5.93 -4.69
N SER A 73 -21.76 -6.08 -4.94
CA SER A 73 -22.80 -5.99 -3.90
C SER A 73 -22.62 -7.05 -2.81
N ARG A 74 -22.36 -8.32 -3.19
CA ARG A 74 -22.10 -9.40 -2.22
C ARG A 74 -20.84 -9.20 -1.40
N LEU A 75 -19.86 -8.45 -1.88
CA LEU A 75 -18.66 -8.05 -1.16
C LEU A 75 -18.88 -6.83 -0.24
N GLY A 76 -20.10 -6.29 -0.19
CA GLY A 76 -20.48 -5.18 0.66
C GLY A 76 -20.23 -3.79 0.08
N PHE A 77 -19.85 -3.67 -1.20
CA PHE A 77 -19.75 -2.37 -1.84
C PHE A 77 -21.12 -1.72 -2.02
N GLY A 78 -21.22 -0.42 -1.73
CA GLY A 78 -22.47 0.33 -1.77
C GLY A 78 -23.27 0.28 -0.47
N GLU A 79 -22.86 -0.51 0.53
CA GLU A 79 -23.49 -0.63 1.84
C GLU A 79 -22.50 -0.23 2.96
N ARG A 80 -23.05 0.14 4.14
CA ARG A 80 -22.22 0.35 5.33
C ARG A 80 -21.67 -0.98 5.82
N THR A 81 -20.47 -0.96 6.39
CA THR A 81 -19.90 -2.14 7.02
C THR A 81 -20.53 -2.38 8.40
N SER A 82 -20.22 -3.50 9.04
CA SER A 82 -20.75 -3.87 10.35
C SER A 82 -20.01 -3.22 11.54
N VAL A 83 -19.08 -2.29 11.30
CA VAL A 83 -18.23 -1.72 12.37
C VAL A 83 -18.95 -0.74 13.30
N GLN A 84 -20.21 -0.39 13.02
CA GLN A 84 -21.06 0.50 13.83
C GLN A 84 -20.46 1.89 14.09
N LEU A 85 -19.65 2.37 13.16
CA LEU A 85 -19.13 3.72 13.16
C LEU A 85 -19.87 4.60 12.14
N ALA A 86 -19.74 5.92 12.28
CA ALA A 86 -20.20 6.84 11.25
C ALA A 86 -19.35 6.66 9.98
N GLU A 87 -19.92 6.05 8.95
CA GLU A 87 -19.25 5.76 7.68
C GLU A 87 -20.12 6.07 6.46
N SER A 88 -19.46 6.35 5.33
CA SER A 88 -20.11 6.48 4.04
C SER A 88 -20.47 5.10 3.48
N ARG A 89 -21.53 5.04 2.69
CA ARG A 89 -21.91 3.83 1.93
C ARG A 89 -21.10 3.67 0.64
N GLY A 90 -20.33 4.67 0.23
CA GLY A 90 -19.77 4.70 -1.12
C GLY A 90 -20.88 4.83 -2.18
N ILE A 91 -20.55 4.52 -3.43
CA ILE A 91 -21.49 4.57 -4.55
C ILE A 91 -21.30 3.33 -5.41
N LEU A 92 -22.31 2.48 -5.47
CA LEU A 92 -22.43 1.35 -6.38
C LEU A 92 -23.79 1.42 -7.07
N ARG A 93 -23.82 1.85 -8.34
CA ARG A 93 -25.05 1.93 -9.13
C ARG A 93 -25.56 0.53 -9.51
N PRO A 94 -26.87 0.34 -9.68
CA PRO A 94 -27.42 -0.90 -10.22
C PRO A 94 -26.89 -1.18 -11.64
N ALA A 95 -26.69 -2.46 -11.98
CA ALA A 95 -26.11 -2.86 -13.27
C ALA A 95 -26.91 -2.35 -14.48
N ARG A 96 -28.25 -2.21 -14.36
CA ARG A 96 -29.10 -1.66 -15.42
C ARG A 96 -28.79 -0.22 -15.82
N GLU A 97 -28.08 0.50 -14.97
CA GLU A 97 -27.66 1.89 -15.18
C GLU A 97 -26.24 2.00 -15.75
N TRP A 98 -25.55 0.87 -15.91
CA TRP A 98 -24.19 0.85 -16.41
C TRP A 98 -24.20 0.85 -17.93
N SER A 99 -23.54 1.83 -18.52
CA SER A 99 -23.10 1.78 -19.91
C SER A 99 -21.93 0.79 -20.08
N GLU A 100 -21.60 0.45 -21.31
CA GLU A 100 -20.39 -0.32 -21.60
C GLU A 100 -19.12 0.40 -21.09
N ALA A 101 -19.09 1.74 -21.24
CA ALA A 101 -18.00 2.56 -20.70
C ALA A 101 -17.90 2.47 -19.17
N ASP A 102 -19.02 2.42 -18.46
CA ASP A 102 -19.04 2.21 -17.00
C ASP A 102 -18.51 0.83 -16.62
N LEU A 103 -18.93 -0.22 -17.34
CA LEU A 103 -18.44 -1.58 -17.12
C LEU A 103 -16.92 -1.67 -17.33
N ILE A 104 -16.42 -1.15 -18.43
CA ILE A 104 -14.99 -1.11 -18.74
C ILE A 104 -14.25 -0.35 -17.63
N SER A 105 -14.70 0.86 -17.28
CA SER A 105 -14.06 1.71 -16.30
C SER A 105 -14.06 1.11 -14.89
N SER A 106 -15.18 0.53 -14.45
CA SER A 106 -15.28 -0.12 -13.14
C SER A 106 -14.38 -1.36 -13.04
N SER A 107 -14.08 -2.03 -14.16
CA SER A 107 -13.24 -3.21 -14.20
C SER A 107 -11.79 -2.97 -13.77
N PHE A 108 -11.29 -1.74 -13.93
CA PHE A 108 -9.98 -1.32 -13.42
C PHE A 108 -10.06 -0.31 -12.26
N GLY A 109 -11.25 -0.14 -11.64
CA GLY A 109 -11.42 0.57 -10.38
C GLY A 109 -11.83 2.03 -10.50
N GLN A 110 -12.44 2.45 -11.62
CA GLN A 110 -13.08 3.76 -11.81
C GLN A 110 -14.61 3.62 -11.75
N SER A 111 -15.36 4.70 -11.91
CA SER A 111 -16.83 4.71 -11.99
C SER A 111 -17.59 4.14 -10.78
N LEU A 112 -16.90 3.91 -9.65
CA LEU A 112 -17.50 3.54 -8.37
C LEU A 112 -16.76 4.25 -7.23
N SER A 113 -17.44 4.45 -6.10
CA SER A 113 -16.84 5.03 -4.89
C SER A 113 -16.92 4.04 -3.75
N VAL A 114 -15.80 3.81 -3.08
CA VAL A 114 -15.69 2.82 -2.00
C VAL A 114 -14.97 3.41 -0.80
N THR A 115 -15.29 2.92 0.39
CA THR A 115 -14.57 3.28 1.60
C THR A 115 -13.37 2.34 1.81
N VAL A 116 -12.41 2.76 2.62
CA VAL A 116 -11.26 1.91 3.01
C VAL A 116 -11.75 0.65 3.75
N LEU A 117 -12.81 0.77 4.55
CA LEU A 117 -13.39 -0.38 5.26
C LEU A 117 -14.04 -1.38 4.30
N GLN A 118 -14.80 -0.92 3.31
CA GLN A 118 -15.36 -1.79 2.27
C GLN A 118 -14.25 -2.49 1.48
N MET A 119 -13.18 -1.78 1.16
CA MET A 119 -12.01 -2.37 0.51
C MET A 119 -11.38 -3.46 1.39
N ALA A 120 -11.15 -3.17 2.67
CA ALA A 120 -10.62 -4.14 3.63
C ALA A 120 -11.54 -5.38 3.72
N GLN A 121 -12.85 -5.18 3.82
CA GLN A 121 -13.84 -6.27 3.86
C GLN A 121 -13.77 -7.19 2.63
N ALA A 122 -13.64 -6.60 1.44
CA ALA A 122 -13.54 -7.38 0.19
C ALA A 122 -12.26 -8.22 0.15
N TYR A 123 -11.12 -7.67 0.59
CA TYR A 123 -9.86 -8.41 0.65
C TYR A 123 -9.82 -9.45 1.78
N LEU A 124 -10.49 -9.18 2.92
CA LEU A 124 -10.67 -10.19 3.97
C LEU A 124 -11.48 -11.39 3.50
N THR A 125 -12.43 -11.19 2.57
CA THR A 125 -13.14 -12.31 1.95
C THR A 125 -12.19 -13.24 1.19
N LEU A 126 -11.17 -12.68 0.51
CA LEU A 126 -10.12 -13.51 -0.11
C LEU A 126 -9.25 -14.20 0.94
N ALA A 127 -8.87 -13.50 2.02
CA ALA A 127 -8.10 -14.07 3.12
C ALA A 127 -8.83 -15.22 3.83
N ASN A 128 -10.17 -15.14 3.91
CA ASN A 128 -11.03 -16.12 4.54
C ASN A 128 -11.52 -17.20 3.55
N GLU A 129 -10.67 -17.61 2.61
CA GLU A 129 -10.98 -18.69 1.64
C GLU A 129 -12.31 -18.46 0.87
N GLY A 130 -12.64 -17.21 0.58
CA GLY A 130 -13.83 -16.80 -0.17
C GLY A 130 -15.10 -16.66 0.65
N VAL A 131 -15.00 -16.71 1.98
CA VAL A 131 -16.12 -16.49 2.90
C VAL A 131 -16.12 -15.04 3.36
N TYR A 132 -17.19 -14.33 3.08
CA TYR A 132 -17.46 -13.01 3.63
C TYR A 132 -17.81 -13.15 5.12
N LYS A 133 -17.10 -12.43 5.96
CA LYS A 133 -17.35 -12.31 7.40
C LYS A 133 -17.47 -10.84 7.75
N PRO A 134 -18.46 -10.42 8.53
CA PRO A 134 -18.60 -9.03 8.95
C PRO A 134 -17.34 -8.50 9.65
N LEU A 135 -16.96 -7.26 9.37
CA LEU A 135 -15.86 -6.59 10.09
C LEU A 135 -16.24 -6.33 11.54
N ARG A 136 -15.28 -6.46 12.45
CA ARG A 136 -15.42 -6.15 13.87
C ARG A 136 -14.25 -5.35 14.37
N ILE A 137 -14.51 -4.38 15.22
CA ILE A 137 -13.51 -3.60 15.96
C ILE A 137 -13.60 -3.85 17.46
N VAL A 138 -14.71 -4.45 17.90
CA VAL A 138 -14.92 -4.85 19.29
C VAL A 138 -15.12 -6.37 19.32
N LEU A 139 -14.47 -7.03 20.26
CA LEU A 139 -14.70 -8.45 20.53
C LEU A 139 -16.02 -8.59 21.26
N THR A 140 -17.00 -9.20 20.62
CA THR A 140 -18.30 -9.53 21.17
C THR A 140 -18.64 -10.97 20.84
N ASP A 141 -19.41 -11.62 21.71
CA ASP A 141 -19.92 -12.98 21.45
C ASP A 141 -21.06 -12.96 20.43
N ASP A 142 -21.69 -11.79 20.23
CA ASP A 142 -22.77 -11.63 19.24
C ASP A 142 -22.18 -11.56 17.83
N VAL A 143 -22.43 -12.62 17.08
CA VAL A 143 -22.01 -12.84 15.69
C VAL A 143 -23.12 -12.36 14.76
N GLY A 144 -23.49 -11.09 14.85
CA GLY A 144 -24.48 -10.50 13.94
C GLY A 144 -24.04 -10.64 12.48
N GLY A 145 -24.88 -11.32 11.67
CA GLY A 145 -24.63 -11.60 10.26
C GLY A 145 -23.94 -12.93 10.02
N GLY A 146 -24.57 -13.82 9.26
CA GLY A 146 -24.04 -15.14 8.93
C GLY A 146 -22.87 -15.08 7.93
N ASP A 147 -21.95 -16.01 8.03
CA ASP A 147 -20.89 -16.24 7.05
C ASP A 147 -21.48 -16.53 5.67
N GLN A 148 -21.05 -15.82 4.65
CA GLN A 148 -21.52 -16.02 3.27
C GLN A 148 -20.37 -16.39 2.34
N ARG A 149 -20.41 -17.57 1.72
CA ARG A 149 -19.45 -17.93 0.69
C ARG A 149 -19.71 -17.14 -0.60
N ILE A 150 -18.72 -16.36 -1.03
CA ILE A 150 -18.75 -15.55 -2.27
C ILE A 150 -17.92 -16.22 -3.35
N PHE A 151 -16.74 -16.72 -2.97
CA PHE A 151 -15.81 -17.40 -3.88
C PHE A 151 -15.50 -18.81 -3.38
N SER A 152 -15.14 -19.69 -4.29
CA SER A 152 -14.59 -20.99 -3.95
C SER A 152 -13.19 -20.85 -3.32
N LYS A 153 -12.77 -21.85 -2.54
CA LYS A 153 -11.39 -21.89 -2.03
C LYS A 153 -10.35 -21.91 -3.16
N ASN A 154 -10.68 -22.57 -4.26
CA ASN A 154 -9.78 -22.65 -5.41
C ASN A 154 -9.60 -21.27 -6.07
N THR A 155 -10.70 -20.58 -6.36
CA THR A 155 -10.67 -19.20 -6.89
C THR A 155 -9.83 -18.28 -6.01
N THR A 156 -10.01 -18.34 -4.68
CA THR A 156 -9.25 -17.46 -3.78
C THR A 156 -7.76 -17.77 -3.75
N ARG A 157 -7.38 -19.05 -3.73
CA ARG A 157 -5.96 -19.44 -3.80
C ARG A 157 -5.30 -18.97 -5.09
N GLU A 158 -6.01 -19.12 -6.21
CA GLU A 158 -5.52 -18.68 -7.51
C GLU A 158 -5.36 -17.16 -7.57
N VAL A 159 -6.34 -16.40 -7.06
CA VAL A 159 -6.24 -14.93 -6.97
C VAL A 159 -5.08 -14.51 -6.06
N LEU A 160 -4.92 -15.10 -4.89
CA LEU A 160 -3.81 -14.79 -3.97
C LEU A 160 -2.45 -15.11 -4.60
N SER A 161 -2.34 -16.24 -5.34
CA SER A 161 -1.14 -16.58 -6.09
C SER A 161 -0.80 -15.52 -7.14
N MET A 162 -1.79 -15.06 -7.92
CA MET A 162 -1.58 -13.98 -8.90
C MET A 162 -1.27 -12.64 -8.22
N MET A 163 -1.87 -12.34 -7.06
CA MET A 163 -1.53 -11.15 -6.28
C MET A 163 -0.11 -11.20 -5.70
N ARG A 164 0.42 -12.39 -5.45
CA ARG A 164 1.83 -12.57 -5.12
C ARG A 164 2.73 -12.16 -6.30
N GLU A 165 2.40 -12.56 -7.53
CA GLU A 165 3.14 -12.14 -8.73
C GLU A 165 3.16 -10.61 -8.91
N VAL A 166 2.12 -9.87 -8.44
CA VAL A 166 2.15 -8.40 -8.41
C VAL A 166 3.31 -7.87 -7.58
N VAL A 167 3.62 -8.55 -6.47
CA VAL A 167 4.72 -8.16 -5.56
C VAL A 167 6.06 -8.70 -6.04
N ASP A 168 6.10 -9.92 -6.53
CA ASP A 168 7.35 -10.56 -6.97
C ASP A 168 7.87 -9.93 -8.28
N GLU A 169 7.01 -9.71 -9.27
CA GLU A 169 7.40 -9.30 -10.62
C GLU A 169 6.73 -8.00 -11.10
N GLY A 170 5.59 -7.64 -10.52
CA GLY A 170 4.69 -6.60 -11.02
C GLY A 170 4.92 -5.21 -10.44
N THR A 171 3.82 -4.46 -10.34
CA THR A 171 3.78 -3.07 -9.87
C THR A 171 4.02 -2.92 -8.36
N GLY A 172 3.89 -4.01 -7.58
CA GLY A 172 3.97 -4.05 -6.12
C GLY A 172 5.35 -4.37 -5.54
N LYS A 173 6.41 -4.46 -6.31
CA LYS A 173 7.75 -4.92 -5.88
C LYS A 173 8.31 -4.25 -4.62
N ARG A 174 7.93 -2.99 -4.37
CA ARG A 174 8.39 -2.24 -3.19
C ARG A 174 7.71 -2.66 -1.89
N ALA A 175 6.65 -3.48 -1.97
CA ALA A 175 5.99 -4.08 -0.81
C ALA A 175 6.67 -5.38 -0.34
N ALA A 176 7.62 -5.94 -1.10
CA ALA A 176 8.28 -7.20 -0.76
C ALA A 176 8.99 -7.11 0.60
N ILE A 177 8.72 -8.09 1.45
CA ILE A 177 9.34 -8.26 2.78
C ILE A 177 10.25 -9.49 2.70
N PRO A 178 11.54 -9.37 3.03
CA PRO A 178 12.45 -10.52 3.00
C PRO A 178 11.94 -11.69 3.84
N GLY A 179 11.93 -12.88 3.26
CA GLY A 179 11.49 -14.10 3.94
C GLY A 179 9.97 -14.25 4.13
N VAL A 180 9.16 -13.27 3.68
CA VAL A 180 7.70 -13.31 3.82
C VAL A 180 7.05 -13.27 2.44
N SER A 181 6.12 -14.19 2.18
CA SER A 181 5.30 -14.13 0.99
C SER A 181 4.21 -13.04 1.13
N VAL A 182 4.12 -12.14 0.16
CA VAL A 182 3.17 -11.04 0.17
C VAL A 182 2.26 -11.13 -1.05
N ALA A 183 0.96 -11.23 -0.83
CA ALA A 183 -0.04 -11.04 -1.89
C ALA A 183 -0.56 -9.60 -1.83
N GLY A 184 -0.41 -8.83 -2.90
CA GLY A 184 -0.81 -7.42 -2.84
C GLY A 184 -1.25 -6.84 -4.17
N LYS A 185 -1.85 -5.64 -4.11
CA LYS A 185 -2.24 -4.87 -5.29
C LYS A 185 -2.05 -3.37 -5.05
N THR A 186 -1.44 -2.73 -6.02
CA THR A 186 -1.33 -1.27 -6.09
C THR A 186 -2.61 -0.65 -6.63
N GLY A 187 -2.97 0.52 -6.15
CA GLY A 187 -4.02 1.35 -6.71
C GLY A 187 -3.52 2.77 -6.96
N THR A 188 -3.96 3.36 -8.06
CA THR A 188 -3.75 4.76 -8.39
C THR A 188 -5.01 5.24 -9.10
N ALA A 189 -5.90 5.89 -8.38
CA ALA A 189 -7.18 6.33 -8.91
C ALA A 189 -7.22 7.84 -9.07
N GLN A 190 -7.81 8.33 -10.16
CA GLN A 190 -8.14 9.75 -10.32
C GLN A 190 -9.36 10.08 -9.45
N LYS A 191 -9.32 11.22 -8.78
CA LYS A 191 -10.48 11.71 -8.03
C LYS A 191 -11.47 12.38 -8.99
N ALA A 192 -12.73 12.07 -8.78
CA ALA A 192 -13.82 12.75 -9.47
C ALA A 192 -14.26 13.98 -8.64
N PHE A 193 -14.30 15.14 -9.26
CA PHE A 193 -14.88 16.35 -8.70
C PHE A 193 -15.96 16.87 -9.63
N ARG A 194 -17.17 17.04 -9.12
CA ARG A 194 -18.34 17.50 -9.90
C ARG A 194 -18.57 16.68 -11.19
N GLY A 195 -18.42 15.35 -11.10
CA GLY A 195 -18.64 14.43 -12.23
C GLY A 195 -17.53 14.38 -13.27
N LYS A 196 -16.39 15.04 -13.04
CA LYS A 196 -15.23 15.00 -13.95
C LYS A 196 -13.99 14.49 -13.21
N TYR A 197 -13.15 13.71 -13.88
CA TYR A 197 -11.85 13.32 -13.36
C TYR A 197 -10.85 14.46 -13.50
N GLY A 198 -10.23 14.83 -12.36
CA GLY A 198 -9.20 15.87 -12.27
C GLY A 198 -7.78 15.34 -12.34
N GLY A 199 -6.81 16.22 -12.07
CA GLY A 199 -5.38 15.87 -11.91
C GLY A 199 -5.05 15.23 -10.55
N GLU A 200 -5.95 15.33 -9.58
CA GLU A 200 -5.79 14.79 -8.24
C GLU A 200 -5.98 13.28 -8.25
N ARG A 201 -5.19 12.61 -7.45
CA ARG A 201 -5.18 11.15 -7.39
C ARG A 201 -5.14 10.66 -5.95
N THR A 202 -5.60 9.44 -5.77
CA THR A 202 -5.33 8.66 -4.57
C THR A 202 -4.32 7.57 -4.91
N ALA A 203 -3.40 7.31 -4.01
CA ALA A 203 -2.43 6.24 -4.13
C ALA A 203 -2.65 5.22 -3.02
N SER A 204 -2.77 3.95 -3.37
CA SER A 204 -3.06 2.91 -2.38
C SER A 204 -2.25 1.64 -2.62
N PHE A 205 -2.13 0.85 -1.56
CA PHE A 205 -1.65 -0.51 -1.61
C PHE A 205 -2.45 -1.35 -0.61
N VAL A 206 -2.93 -2.48 -1.07
CA VAL A 206 -3.58 -3.49 -0.21
C VAL A 206 -2.75 -4.74 -0.25
N GLY A 207 -2.38 -5.27 0.91
CA GLY A 207 -1.58 -6.49 0.98
C GLY A 207 -2.03 -7.43 2.09
N LEU A 208 -1.84 -8.71 1.82
CA LEU A 208 -2.14 -9.85 2.68
C LEU A 208 -0.85 -10.62 2.95
N VAL A 209 -0.59 -10.95 4.19
CA VAL A 209 0.61 -11.67 4.62
C VAL A 209 0.29 -12.73 5.68
N PRO A 210 0.93 -13.90 5.63
CA PRO A 210 1.58 -14.51 4.45
C PRO A 210 0.58 -14.72 3.30
N ALA A 211 1.06 -14.78 2.05
CA ALA A 211 0.17 -14.90 0.87
C ALA A 211 -0.64 -16.19 0.85
N GLU A 212 -0.04 -17.31 1.30
CA GLU A 212 -0.65 -18.64 1.26
C GLU A 212 -1.72 -18.85 2.35
N LYS A 213 -1.53 -18.23 3.52
CA LYS A 213 -2.45 -18.29 4.67
C LYS A 213 -2.44 -16.92 5.37
N PRO A 214 -3.18 -15.95 4.85
CA PRO A 214 -3.16 -14.60 5.38
C PRO A 214 -3.54 -14.52 6.85
N GLN A 215 -2.69 -13.87 7.65
CA GLN A 215 -2.92 -13.55 9.05
C GLN A 215 -3.16 -12.05 9.24
N TYR A 216 -2.57 -11.23 8.35
CA TYR A 216 -2.69 -9.78 8.38
C TYR A 216 -3.13 -9.26 7.02
N LEU A 217 -4.08 -8.34 7.06
CA LEU A 217 -4.43 -7.46 5.97
C LEU A 217 -4.01 -6.04 6.34
N VAL A 218 -3.23 -5.39 5.48
CA VAL A 218 -2.87 -3.99 5.66
C VAL A 218 -3.27 -3.20 4.43
N VAL A 219 -4.02 -2.13 4.65
CA VAL A 219 -4.48 -1.20 3.62
C VAL A 219 -3.78 0.13 3.85
N ILE A 220 -3.03 0.59 2.86
CA ILE A 220 -2.42 1.91 2.85
C ILE A 220 -3.16 2.76 1.82
N PHE A 221 -3.62 3.91 2.26
CA PHE A 221 -4.31 4.89 1.43
C PHE A 221 -3.70 6.26 1.65
N ILE A 222 -3.28 6.91 0.56
CA ILE A 222 -2.67 8.24 0.58
C ILE A 222 -3.50 9.13 -0.33
N ASP A 223 -4.15 10.11 0.26
CA ASP A 223 -4.99 11.05 -0.47
C ASP A 223 -4.17 12.23 -1.00
N GLU A 224 -4.38 12.58 -2.25
CA GLU A 224 -3.80 13.72 -2.96
C GLU A 224 -2.29 13.90 -2.75
N PRO A 225 -1.48 12.86 -3.01
CA PRO A 225 -0.04 12.99 -2.87
C PRO A 225 0.50 14.07 -3.82
N SER A 226 1.31 15.00 -3.29
CA SER A 226 1.73 16.20 -4.01
C SER A 226 2.72 15.94 -5.15
N LYS A 227 3.74 15.10 -4.94
CA LYS A 227 4.87 14.92 -5.89
C LYS A 227 4.79 13.64 -6.70
N VAL A 228 4.63 12.50 -6.05
CA VAL A 228 4.56 11.17 -6.67
C VAL A 228 3.20 10.56 -6.42
N LYS A 229 2.49 10.23 -7.50
CA LYS A 229 1.06 9.84 -7.43
C LYS A 229 0.82 8.33 -7.55
N TYR A 230 1.85 7.50 -7.66
CA TYR A 230 1.72 6.06 -7.90
C TYR A 230 1.77 5.23 -6.61
N GLY A 231 0.72 4.41 -6.37
CA GLY A 231 0.62 3.55 -5.19
C GLY A 231 1.81 2.60 -5.00
N GLY A 232 2.32 2.02 -6.08
CA GLY A 232 3.50 1.16 -6.04
C GLY A 232 4.79 1.89 -5.64
N VAL A 233 4.83 3.23 -5.74
CA VAL A 233 6.00 4.03 -5.40
C VAL A 233 5.92 4.57 -3.97
N ILE A 234 4.75 5.00 -3.52
CA ILE A 234 4.59 5.69 -2.23
C ILE A 234 3.83 4.86 -1.19
N ALA A 235 2.81 4.09 -1.56
CA ALA A 235 2.03 3.29 -0.61
C ALA A 235 2.67 1.92 -0.32
N ALA A 236 3.25 1.26 -1.32
CA ALA A 236 3.88 -0.05 -1.15
C ALA A 236 5.07 -0.05 -0.16
N PRO A 237 5.98 0.95 -0.13
CA PRO A 237 7.03 1.02 0.90
C PRO A 237 6.48 1.24 2.31
N VAL A 238 5.39 2.01 2.46
CA VAL A 238 4.71 2.21 3.76
C VAL A 238 4.11 0.90 4.23
N PHE A 239 3.42 0.16 3.33
CA PHE A 239 2.93 -1.19 3.62
C PHE A 239 4.07 -2.08 4.16
N LYS A 240 5.20 -2.16 3.44
CA LYS A 240 6.37 -2.93 3.87
C LYS A 240 6.81 -2.55 5.29
N SER A 241 6.97 -1.26 5.55
CA SER A 241 7.44 -0.76 6.85
C SER A 241 6.48 -1.10 7.98
N VAL A 242 5.18 -0.83 7.80
CA VAL A 242 4.14 -1.11 8.81
C VAL A 242 4.03 -2.60 9.06
N THR A 243 3.89 -3.40 8.00
CA THR A 243 3.70 -4.84 8.08
C THR A 243 4.89 -5.53 8.75
N SER A 244 6.13 -5.15 8.38
CA SER A 244 7.34 -5.71 9.01
C SER A 244 7.37 -5.43 10.51
N ARG A 245 6.95 -4.23 10.96
CA ARG A 245 6.88 -3.89 12.39
C ARG A 245 5.80 -4.70 13.13
N VAL A 246 4.62 -4.83 12.53
CA VAL A 246 3.53 -5.63 13.11
C VAL A 246 3.96 -7.10 13.26
N MET A 247 4.55 -7.67 12.21
CA MET A 247 5.04 -9.05 12.24
C MET A 247 6.19 -9.25 13.24
N ALA A 248 7.09 -8.27 13.35
CA ALA A 248 8.17 -8.31 14.36
C ALA A 248 7.60 -8.28 15.78
N TYR A 249 6.63 -7.41 16.04
CA TYR A 249 5.95 -7.31 17.33
C TYR A 249 5.27 -8.61 17.75
N HIS A 250 4.66 -9.32 16.79
CA HIS A 250 4.02 -10.62 17.03
C HIS A 250 4.97 -11.82 16.91
N GLY A 251 6.28 -11.60 16.75
CA GLY A 251 7.25 -12.69 16.57
C GLY A 251 7.01 -13.53 15.30
N SER A 252 6.32 -12.97 14.30
CA SER A 252 5.92 -13.67 13.07
C SER A 252 6.86 -13.41 11.89
N LEU A 253 7.90 -12.57 12.06
CA LEU A 253 8.96 -12.44 11.05
C LEU A 253 9.83 -13.68 11.07
N PRO A 254 10.17 -14.24 9.90
CA PRO A 254 11.21 -15.26 9.83
C PRO A 254 12.52 -14.72 10.42
N ASP A 255 13.23 -15.55 11.18
CA ASP A 255 14.57 -15.20 11.64
C ASP A 255 15.44 -14.85 10.41
N PRO A 256 16.10 -13.68 10.37
CA PRO A 256 17.03 -13.32 9.30
C PRO A 256 18.13 -14.38 9.09
N GLY A 257 18.43 -15.19 10.12
CA GLY A 257 19.33 -16.36 10.06
C GLY A 257 18.75 -17.56 9.30
N ALA A 258 17.44 -17.60 9.04
CA ALA A 258 16.80 -18.71 8.32
C ALA A 258 16.95 -18.62 6.78
N LEU A 259 17.45 -17.52 6.24
CA LEU A 259 17.81 -17.44 4.82
C LEU A 259 19.06 -18.26 4.57
N THR A 260 18.98 -19.19 3.62
CA THR A 260 20.18 -19.94 3.23
C THR A 260 21.25 -19.00 2.70
N PRO A 261 22.55 -19.30 2.89
CA PRO A 261 23.65 -18.47 2.38
C PRO A 261 23.55 -18.17 0.88
N ALA A 262 22.93 -19.07 0.10
CA ALA A 262 22.66 -18.88 -1.33
C ALA A 262 21.58 -17.82 -1.59
N GLN A 263 20.55 -17.74 -0.75
CA GLN A 263 19.47 -16.74 -0.86
C GLN A 263 19.96 -15.34 -0.46
N ILE A 264 20.76 -15.25 0.61
CA ILE A 264 21.42 -14.00 1.03
C ILE A 264 22.33 -13.49 -0.11
N LYS A 265 23.17 -14.36 -0.67
CA LYS A 265 24.09 -14.01 -1.76
C LYS A 265 23.36 -13.64 -3.06
N ALA A 266 22.21 -14.28 -3.34
CA ALA A 266 21.37 -13.94 -4.48
C ALA A 266 20.67 -12.59 -4.28
N GLN A 267 20.27 -12.28 -3.07
CA GLN A 267 19.62 -11.02 -2.71
C GLN A 267 20.62 -9.86 -2.75
N GLU A 268 21.81 -10.01 -2.15
CA GLU A 268 22.88 -9.03 -2.23
C GLU A 268 23.32 -8.76 -3.68
N LYS A 269 23.42 -9.81 -4.51
CA LYS A 269 23.73 -9.70 -5.93
C LYS A 269 22.60 -9.02 -6.72
N ALA A 270 21.36 -9.25 -6.37
CA ALA A 270 20.20 -8.57 -6.96
C ALA A 270 20.16 -7.09 -6.57
N GLU A 271 20.42 -6.75 -5.32
CA GLU A 271 20.52 -5.39 -4.82
C GLU A 271 21.72 -4.64 -5.42
N ALA A 272 22.88 -5.27 -5.50
CA ALA A 272 24.07 -4.71 -6.14
C ALA A 272 23.83 -4.45 -7.64
N ARG A 273 23.15 -5.37 -8.34
CA ARG A 273 22.74 -5.16 -9.75
C ARG A 273 21.69 -4.07 -9.89
N ALA A 274 20.76 -3.93 -8.93
CA ALA A 274 19.77 -2.86 -8.90
C ALA A 274 20.45 -1.50 -8.67
N ARG A 275 21.42 -1.44 -7.74
CA ARG A 275 22.26 -0.24 -7.49
C ARG A 275 23.10 0.14 -8.72
N ALA A 276 23.76 -0.84 -9.35
CA ALA A 276 24.55 -0.62 -10.56
C ALA A 276 23.67 -0.21 -11.77
N ARG A 277 22.46 -0.75 -11.91
CA ARG A 277 21.47 -0.29 -12.91
C ARG A 277 20.94 1.11 -12.61
N ALA A 278 20.73 1.44 -11.34
CA ALA A 278 20.33 2.80 -10.92
C ALA A 278 21.43 3.83 -11.24
N VAL A 279 22.71 3.49 -11.00
CA VAL A 279 23.88 4.33 -11.36
C VAL A 279 24.02 4.47 -12.88
N ARG A 280 23.82 3.41 -13.67
CA ARG A 280 23.87 3.50 -15.15
C ARG A 280 22.65 4.19 -15.79
N ARG A 281 21.46 4.18 -15.13
CA ARG A 281 20.30 4.98 -15.55
C ARG A 281 20.40 6.44 -15.09
N GLY A 282 21.25 6.76 -14.13
CA GLY A 282 21.44 8.09 -13.56
C GLY A 282 22.07 9.12 -14.47
N SER A 283 22.31 8.80 -15.77
CA SER A 283 22.74 9.80 -16.76
C SER A 283 21.58 10.37 -17.61
N LYS A 284 20.35 9.87 -17.50
CA LYS A 284 19.18 10.41 -18.24
C LYS A 284 17.88 10.61 -17.46
N GLU A 285 17.81 10.11 -16.24
CA GLU A 285 16.78 10.49 -15.29
C GLU A 285 17.48 11.09 -14.08
N LYS A 286 17.54 12.43 -14.01
CA LYS A 286 17.58 13.11 -12.70
C LYS A 286 16.36 12.63 -11.97
N THR A 287 16.51 11.54 -11.26
CA THR A 287 15.44 10.76 -10.68
C THR A 287 14.77 11.64 -9.64
N VAL A 288 13.50 11.88 -9.80
CA VAL A 288 12.62 12.50 -8.79
C VAL A 288 12.87 11.92 -7.38
N LEU A 289 13.39 10.69 -7.27
CA LEU A 289 13.86 10.08 -6.01
C LEU A 289 15.24 10.59 -5.56
N GLY A 290 16.13 10.95 -6.47
CA GLY A 290 17.41 11.61 -6.15
C GLY A 290 17.16 13.02 -5.65
N GLU A 291 16.24 13.75 -6.30
CA GLU A 291 15.79 15.07 -5.86
C GLU A 291 15.00 14.99 -4.54
N TYR A 292 14.15 13.97 -4.36
CA TYR A 292 13.42 13.74 -3.11
C TYR A 292 14.36 13.32 -1.96
N ARG A 293 15.37 12.50 -2.21
CA ARG A 293 16.40 12.18 -1.22
C ARG A 293 17.39 13.34 -0.98
N SER A 294 17.72 14.10 -1.99
CA SER A 294 18.54 15.31 -1.81
C SER A 294 17.71 16.44 -1.19
N GLU A 295 16.41 16.57 -1.48
CA GLU A 295 15.51 17.50 -0.80
C GLU A 295 15.12 17.05 0.62
N LEU A 296 15.05 15.74 0.93
CA LEU A 296 14.97 15.26 2.32
C LEU A 296 16.32 15.34 3.04
N ALA A 297 17.43 15.24 2.33
CA ALA A 297 18.75 15.48 2.90
C ALA A 297 19.08 16.98 2.96
N THR A 298 18.53 17.81 2.08
CA THR A 298 18.63 19.27 2.11
C THR A 298 17.46 19.95 2.82
N LYS A 299 16.29 19.29 2.90
CA LYS A 299 15.23 19.51 3.89
C LYS A 299 15.36 18.52 5.09
N LYS A 300 16.50 18.23 5.54
CA LYS A 300 16.85 18.64 6.89
C LYS A 300 16.60 20.15 6.90
N THR A 301 15.35 20.51 7.09
CA THR A 301 15.03 21.73 7.80
C THR A 301 15.57 21.45 9.20
N ALA A 302 16.87 21.51 9.33
CA ALA A 302 17.45 22.04 10.53
C ALA A 302 16.66 23.34 10.69
N LEU A 303 15.66 23.33 11.55
CA LEU A 303 15.23 24.56 12.19
C LEU A 303 16.54 25.25 12.52
N PRO A 304 16.78 26.49 12.10
CA PRO A 304 18.09 27.11 12.24
C PRO A 304 18.45 26.94 13.73
N VAL A 305 19.58 26.26 13.95
CA VAL A 305 20.12 26.14 15.31
C VAL A 305 20.21 27.56 15.80
N ARG A 306 19.59 27.86 16.92
CA ARG A 306 19.63 29.21 17.48
C ARG A 306 21.10 29.58 17.74
N ASP A 307 21.45 30.82 17.53
CA ASP A 307 22.82 31.30 17.78
C ASP A 307 23.23 31.16 19.27
N SER A 308 22.27 30.94 20.15
CA SER A 308 22.47 30.56 21.56
C SER A 308 21.28 29.76 22.05
N GLY A 309 21.49 28.86 22.98
CA GLY A 309 20.43 28.04 23.53
C GLY A 309 20.85 27.28 24.79
N THR A 310 19.91 26.52 25.32
CA THR A 310 20.12 25.64 26.48
C THR A 310 19.45 24.30 26.19
N VAL A 311 20.13 23.21 26.48
CA VAL A 311 19.57 21.85 26.35
C VAL A 311 18.39 21.69 27.31
N PRO A 312 17.18 21.42 26.83
CA PRO A 312 16.00 21.29 27.69
C PRO A 312 16.08 20.04 28.55
N ASP A 313 15.48 20.07 29.74
CA ASP A 313 15.25 18.89 30.55
C ASP A 313 14.00 18.16 30.02
N VAL A 314 14.19 16.94 29.59
CA VAL A 314 13.11 16.10 29.03
C VAL A 314 13.00 14.74 29.70
N VAL A 315 13.79 14.48 30.77
CA VAL A 315 13.67 13.25 31.52
C VAL A 315 12.28 13.18 32.15
N GLY A 316 11.63 12.03 32.07
CA GLY A 316 10.25 11.82 32.51
C GLY A 316 9.16 12.30 31.52
N GLN A 317 9.52 13.08 30.51
CA GLN A 317 8.55 13.55 29.48
C GLN A 317 8.21 12.46 28.49
N SER A 318 7.02 12.58 27.86
CA SER A 318 6.69 11.75 26.72
C SER A 318 7.62 12.04 25.54
N VAL A 319 7.88 11.03 24.71
CA VAL A 319 8.72 11.15 23.50
C VAL A 319 8.31 12.34 22.64
N ARG A 320 7.02 12.50 22.40
CA ARG A 320 6.46 13.60 21.60
C ARG A 320 6.85 14.96 22.18
N ARG A 321 6.64 15.15 23.49
CA ARG A 321 6.94 16.42 24.15
C ARG A 321 8.44 16.70 24.20
N ALA A 322 9.24 15.67 24.41
CA ALA A 322 10.70 15.78 24.39
C ALA A 322 11.22 16.25 23.02
N VAL A 323 10.73 15.64 21.93
CA VAL A 323 11.09 16.04 20.57
C VAL A 323 10.67 17.48 20.26
N GLU A 324 9.46 17.89 20.67
CA GLU A 324 8.98 19.27 20.51
C GLU A 324 9.87 20.28 21.26
N MET A 325 10.33 19.94 22.48
CA MET A 325 11.21 20.80 23.28
C MET A 325 12.59 20.97 22.66
N PHE A 326 13.17 19.90 22.14
CA PHE A 326 14.45 19.93 21.40
C PHE A 326 14.30 20.71 20.08
N ALA A 327 13.24 20.48 19.34
CA ALA A 327 12.95 21.18 18.08
C ALA A 327 12.82 22.70 18.27
N ARG A 328 12.25 23.19 19.40
CA ARG A 328 12.19 24.61 19.74
C ARG A 328 13.58 25.26 19.93
N GLN A 329 14.59 24.47 20.22
CA GLN A 329 15.97 24.91 20.32
C GLN A 329 16.76 24.71 19.01
N GLY A 330 16.11 24.20 17.96
CA GLY A 330 16.76 23.86 16.69
C GLY A 330 17.56 22.56 16.73
N LEU A 331 17.39 21.75 17.79
CA LEU A 331 18.09 20.49 17.97
C LEU A 331 17.20 19.32 17.56
N VAL A 332 17.81 18.29 16.96
CA VAL A 332 17.10 17.06 16.54
C VAL A 332 17.67 15.88 17.31
N PRO A 333 16.93 15.33 18.30
CA PRO A 333 17.43 14.22 19.09
C PRO A 333 17.30 12.88 18.33
N VAL A 334 18.27 11.99 18.56
CA VAL A 334 18.22 10.58 18.20
C VAL A 334 17.53 9.83 19.34
N ILE A 335 16.51 9.05 19.02
CA ILE A 335 15.73 8.29 20.00
C ILE A 335 16.27 6.85 20.04
N LYS A 336 16.59 6.35 21.25
CA LYS A 336 16.99 4.97 21.51
C LYS A 336 16.01 4.30 22.47
N GLY A 337 15.61 3.07 22.14
CA GLY A 337 14.58 2.33 22.88
C GLY A 337 13.20 2.50 22.29
N ASN A 338 12.20 1.83 22.88
CA ASN A 338 10.84 1.69 22.36
C ASN A 338 9.75 2.10 23.39
N GLY A 339 10.14 2.62 24.54
CA GLY A 339 9.20 3.07 25.55
C GLY A 339 8.51 4.40 25.23
N SER A 340 7.56 4.79 26.06
CA SER A 340 6.75 6.00 25.85
C SER A 340 7.32 7.26 26.54
N ARG A 341 8.29 7.10 27.45
CA ARG A 341 8.90 8.18 28.23
C ARG A 341 10.42 8.17 28.17
N VAL A 342 11.01 9.34 28.22
CA VAL A 342 12.46 9.53 28.28
C VAL A 342 12.96 9.21 29.68
N VAL A 343 13.91 8.29 29.80
CA VAL A 343 14.55 7.93 31.10
C VAL A 343 15.95 8.52 31.24
N ARG A 344 16.60 8.86 30.11
CA ARG A 344 17.93 9.47 30.10
C ARG A 344 18.09 10.31 28.82
N GLN A 345 18.85 11.39 28.92
CA GLN A 345 19.22 12.22 27.78
C GLN A 345 20.71 12.53 27.76
N THR A 346 21.21 12.82 26.58
CA THR A 346 22.56 13.38 26.37
C THR A 346 22.44 14.42 25.25
N PRO A 347 22.99 15.64 25.37
CA PRO A 347 23.70 16.20 26.55
C PRO A 347 22.78 16.36 27.75
N GLU A 348 23.41 16.59 28.92
CA GLU A 348 22.68 16.85 30.17
C GLU A 348 21.81 18.12 30.07
N PRO A 349 20.69 18.18 30.82
CA PRO A 349 19.88 19.38 30.92
C PRO A 349 20.70 20.59 31.36
N GLY A 350 20.40 21.74 30.80
CA GLY A 350 21.05 23.00 31.19
C GLY A 350 22.40 23.31 30.51
N VAL A 351 22.93 22.40 29.72
CA VAL A 351 24.12 22.68 28.89
C VAL A 351 23.81 23.85 27.96
N ARG A 352 24.60 24.92 28.05
CA ARG A 352 24.44 26.15 27.26
C ARG A 352 25.43 26.18 26.12
N TRP A 353 25.02 26.77 24.98
CA TRP A 353 25.91 27.09 23.88
C TRP A 353 25.73 28.54 23.40
N ALA A 354 26.79 29.12 22.91
CA ALA A 354 26.80 30.43 22.28
C ALA A 354 27.57 30.33 20.98
N GLY A 355 26.90 30.61 19.84
CA GLY A 355 27.38 30.37 18.50
C GLY A 355 26.96 29.00 17.93
N LYS A 356 26.66 28.96 16.66
CA LYS A 356 26.17 27.75 15.95
C LYS A 356 27.15 26.59 16.04
N ASP A 357 28.43 26.86 16.03
CA ASP A 357 29.49 25.85 16.05
C ASP A 357 29.68 25.19 17.43
N SER A 358 29.16 25.81 18.48
CA SER A 358 29.19 25.26 19.86
C SER A 358 27.90 24.54 20.25
N ALA A 359 26.90 24.51 19.37
CA ALA A 359 25.68 23.76 19.62
C ALA A 359 25.94 22.24 19.64
N PRO A 360 25.23 21.47 20.49
CA PRO A 360 25.40 20.02 20.50
C PRO A 360 25.17 19.39 19.14
N THR A 361 26.16 18.71 18.60
CA THR A 361 26.12 18.05 17.30
C THR A 361 25.33 16.74 17.32
N SER A 362 25.17 16.14 18.50
CA SER A 362 24.35 14.96 18.70
C SER A 362 23.60 15.05 20.03
N CYS A 363 22.30 14.84 19.97
CA CYS A 363 21.43 14.70 21.13
C CYS A 363 20.82 13.30 21.10
N VAL A 364 20.84 12.59 22.23
CA VAL A 364 20.29 11.23 22.33
C VAL A 364 19.32 11.16 23.50
N LEU A 365 18.14 10.59 23.25
CA LEU A 365 17.12 10.33 24.26
C LEU A 365 16.94 8.81 24.39
N TRP A 366 17.09 8.28 25.59
CA TRP A 366 16.79 6.88 25.88
C TRP A 366 15.40 6.78 26.49
N LEU A 367 14.63 5.82 26.01
CA LEU A 367 13.27 5.56 26.47
C LEU A 367 13.25 4.43 27.50
N SER A 368 12.23 4.44 28.39
CA SER A 368 11.98 3.34 29.29
C SER A 368 11.83 2.03 28.54
N GLU A 369 12.39 0.95 29.03
CA GLU A 369 11.99 -0.39 28.59
C GLU A 369 10.53 -0.59 29.05
N GLN A 370 9.67 -1.10 28.16
CA GLN A 370 8.35 -1.56 28.59
C GLN A 370 8.53 -2.92 29.26
N GLU A 371 8.14 -3.02 30.53
CA GLU A 371 7.85 -4.30 31.18
C GLU A 371 6.64 -4.97 30.53
#